data_19090401553f469e115ea02ab6a62e4f
#
_entry.id   19090401553f469e115ea02ab6a62e4f
#
_cell.length_a   1.000
_cell.length_b   1.000
_cell.length_c   1.000
_cell.angle_alpha   90.00
_cell.angle_beta   90.00
_cell.angle_gamma   90.00
#
_symmetry.space_group_name_H-M   'P 1'
#
loop_
_entity.id
_entity.type
_entity.pdbx_description
1 polymer ?
#
loop_
_entity_poly.entity_id
_entity_poly.type
_entity_poly.pdbx_seq_one_letter_code
_entity_poly.pdbx_strand_id
1 'polypeptide(L)'
;MNARDADGTQLAGANLDALMQRTRELTQAAARALGLDEPTAAQASDDGGVVLNGTLVTVTPMPLEGLAGEAGDDTLVVSATLGCRVGELDAQALCAIFAHAPGVLAVYSAAIGCQPDGELVLHRMVPVRDAAVDTLAQDMFVTQQLAALLGDAATPVRARQ
;
A
#
# COMPACT_ATOMS: atom_id res chain seq x y z
N MET A 1 7.45 -30.51 -25.21
CA MET A 1 7.73 -29.30 -24.36
C MET A 1 8.13 -28.21 -25.35
N ASN A 2 7.22 -27.26 -25.61
CA ASN A 2 7.33 -26.34 -26.74
C ASN A 2 8.22 -25.14 -26.37
N ALA A 3 9.14 -24.76 -27.29
CA ALA A 3 10.03 -23.61 -27.13
C ALA A 3 9.30 -22.25 -26.95
N ARG A 4 7.99 -22.20 -27.24
CA ARG A 4 7.15 -21.00 -27.03
C ARG A 4 6.84 -20.69 -25.58
N ASP A 5 6.80 -21.71 -24.70
CA ASP A 5 6.46 -21.50 -23.28
C ASP A 5 7.66 -20.94 -22.50
N ALA A 6 8.89 -21.24 -22.94
CA ALA A 6 10.11 -20.72 -22.32
C ALA A 6 10.32 -19.22 -22.58
N ASP A 7 9.96 -18.74 -23.77
CA ASP A 7 10.13 -17.35 -24.19
C ASP A 7 9.14 -16.41 -23.47
N GLY A 8 7.88 -16.86 -23.28
CA GLY A 8 6.86 -16.12 -22.54
C GLY A 8 7.20 -15.94 -21.05
N THR A 9 7.74 -16.96 -20.42
CA THR A 9 8.15 -16.91 -18.99
C THR A 9 9.35 -15.98 -18.79
N GLN A 10 10.28 -15.92 -19.74
CA GLN A 10 11.46 -15.06 -19.65
C GLN A 10 11.12 -13.58 -19.88
N LEU A 11 10.18 -13.28 -20.75
CA LEU A 11 9.68 -11.91 -20.98
C LEU A 11 8.86 -11.39 -19.79
N ALA A 12 8.01 -12.21 -19.19
CA ALA A 12 7.24 -11.86 -17.98
C ALA A 12 8.17 -11.58 -16.79
N GLY A 13 9.22 -12.40 -16.60
CA GLY A 13 10.22 -12.18 -15.55
C GLY A 13 10.98 -10.87 -15.70
N ALA A 14 11.43 -10.53 -16.91
CA ALA A 14 12.15 -9.29 -17.18
C ALA A 14 11.26 -8.04 -16.96
N ASN A 15 9.97 -8.15 -17.21
CA ASN A 15 9.00 -7.08 -16.99
C ASN A 15 8.75 -6.85 -15.48
N LEU A 16 8.67 -7.92 -14.70
CA LEU A 16 8.51 -7.84 -13.25
C LEU A 16 9.72 -7.21 -12.57
N ASP A 17 10.95 -7.60 -12.97
CA ASP A 17 12.18 -7.02 -12.42
C ASP A 17 12.27 -5.52 -12.69
N ALA A 18 11.92 -5.09 -13.90
CA ALA A 18 11.88 -3.69 -14.28
C ALA A 18 10.82 -2.91 -13.45
N LEU A 19 9.65 -3.50 -13.22
CA LEU A 19 8.60 -2.92 -12.40
C LEU A 19 9.05 -2.79 -10.93
N MET A 20 9.67 -3.83 -10.38
CA MET A 20 10.22 -3.79 -9.02
C MET A 20 11.30 -2.72 -8.87
N GLN A 21 12.22 -2.61 -9.83
CA GLN A 21 13.27 -1.59 -9.81
C GLN A 21 12.68 -0.18 -9.85
N ARG A 22 11.73 0.06 -10.77
CA ARG A 22 11.03 1.35 -10.85
C ARG A 22 10.27 1.69 -9.57
N THR A 23 9.63 0.69 -8.94
CA THR A 23 8.93 0.88 -7.67
C THR A 23 9.88 1.31 -6.57
N ARG A 24 11.06 0.68 -6.46
CA ARG A 24 12.10 1.06 -5.49
C ARG A 24 12.57 2.50 -5.68
N GLU A 25 12.88 2.89 -6.91
CA GLU A 25 13.32 4.26 -7.24
C GLU A 25 12.25 5.29 -6.91
N LEU A 26 10.99 5.01 -7.25
CA LEU A 26 9.87 5.88 -6.92
C LEU A 26 9.63 5.97 -5.41
N THR A 27 9.70 4.86 -4.69
CA THR A 27 9.54 4.83 -3.23
C THR A 27 10.61 5.65 -2.53
N GLN A 28 11.88 5.50 -2.94
CA GLN A 28 12.99 6.27 -2.40
C GLN A 28 12.79 7.78 -2.66
N ALA A 29 12.45 8.14 -3.89
CA ALA A 29 12.24 9.54 -4.27
C ALA A 29 11.03 10.15 -3.53
N ALA A 30 9.93 9.40 -3.38
CA ALA A 30 8.75 9.81 -2.62
C ALA A 30 9.07 9.99 -1.12
N ALA A 31 9.88 9.09 -0.52
CA ALA A 31 10.34 9.22 0.85
C ALA A 31 11.14 10.51 1.08
N ARG A 32 12.03 10.87 0.14
CA ARG A 32 12.73 12.17 0.17
C ARG A 32 11.77 13.36 0.04
N ALA A 33 10.79 13.29 -0.85
CA ALA A 33 9.78 14.33 -1.02
C ALA A 33 8.93 14.53 0.23
N LEU A 34 8.75 13.48 1.05
CA LEU A 34 8.14 13.53 2.38
C LEU A 34 9.05 14.12 3.47
N GLY A 35 10.27 14.50 3.13
CA GLY A 35 11.22 15.12 4.04
C GLY A 35 12.04 14.13 4.88
N LEU A 36 12.06 12.86 4.52
CA LEU A 36 12.90 11.87 5.20
C LEU A 36 14.37 12.03 4.77
N ASP A 37 15.29 11.72 5.69
CA ASP A 37 16.72 11.77 5.41
C ASP A 37 17.16 10.69 4.42
N GLU A 38 18.32 10.87 3.81
CA GLU A 38 18.83 9.97 2.78
C GLU A 38 18.99 8.51 3.22
N PRO A 39 19.50 8.19 4.42
CA PRO A 39 19.56 6.82 4.91
C PRO A 39 18.19 6.16 5.03
N THR A 40 17.20 6.87 5.58
CA THR A 40 15.83 6.38 5.75
C THR A 40 15.14 6.19 4.39
N ALA A 41 15.35 7.11 3.44
CA ALA A 41 14.80 6.99 2.10
C ALA A 41 15.42 5.82 1.31
N ALA A 42 16.72 5.57 1.46
CA ALA A 42 17.38 4.40 0.86
C ALA A 42 16.85 3.10 1.45
N GLN A 43 16.71 3.02 2.78
CA GLN A 43 16.13 1.87 3.45
C GLN A 43 14.68 1.63 3.02
N ALA A 44 13.86 2.67 2.86
CA ALA A 44 12.50 2.56 2.35
C ALA A 44 12.43 1.91 0.97
N SER A 45 13.43 2.16 0.11
CA SER A 45 13.56 1.51 -1.20
C SER A 45 13.83 0.00 -1.08
N ASP A 46 14.72 -0.38 -0.16
CA ASP A 46 15.12 -1.78 0.02
C ASP A 46 14.03 -2.60 0.71
N ASP A 47 13.40 -2.05 1.73
CA ASP A 47 12.34 -2.69 2.52
C ASP A 47 10.95 -2.59 1.86
N GLY A 48 10.81 -1.79 0.79
CA GLY A 48 9.54 -1.52 0.12
C GLY A 48 8.56 -0.72 0.97
N GLY A 49 9.04 -0.01 2.00
CA GLY A 49 8.18 0.75 2.90
C GLY A 49 8.92 1.60 3.91
N VAL A 50 8.19 2.47 4.57
CA VAL A 50 8.71 3.43 5.55
C VAL A 50 7.73 3.65 6.68
N VAL A 51 8.23 4.00 7.86
CA VAL A 51 7.40 4.40 9.00
C VAL A 51 7.19 5.92 8.95
N LEU A 52 5.94 6.34 8.75
CA LEU A 52 5.51 7.74 8.77
C LEU A 52 4.66 7.98 10.01
N ASN A 53 5.09 8.85 10.92
CA ASN A 53 4.36 9.17 12.15
C ASN A 53 3.91 7.93 12.96
N GLY A 54 4.76 6.91 13.02
CA GLY A 54 4.46 5.66 13.74
C GLY A 54 3.63 4.63 12.97
N THR A 55 3.22 4.93 11.74
CA THR A 55 2.45 4.02 10.87
C THR A 55 3.38 3.46 9.78
N LEU A 56 3.43 2.15 9.62
CA LEU A 56 4.15 1.52 8.50
C LEU A 56 3.36 1.75 7.21
N VAL A 57 4.01 2.35 6.23
CA VAL A 57 3.49 2.54 4.87
C VAL A 57 4.37 1.77 3.90
N THR A 58 3.78 0.88 3.11
CA THR A 58 4.49 0.08 2.11
C THR A 58 4.01 0.42 0.70
N VAL A 59 4.90 0.26 -0.28
CA VAL A 59 4.60 0.40 -1.71
C VAL A 59 5.00 -0.89 -2.39
N THR A 60 4.02 -1.63 -2.89
CA THR A 60 4.23 -2.94 -3.50
C THR A 60 3.77 -2.93 -4.96
N PRO A 61 4.61 -3.37 -5.91
CA PRO A 61 4.17 -3.53 -7.28
C PRO A 61 3.21 -4.72 -7.40
N MET A 62 2.11 -4.53 -8.12
CA MET A 62 1.16 -5.59 -8.43
C MET A 62 0.98 -5.67 -9.95
N PRO A 63 1.57 -6.67 -10.60
CA PRO A 63 1.28 -6.94 -11.99
C PRO A 63 -0.16 -7.44 -12.12
N LEU A 64 -0.98 -6.79 -12.92
CA LEU A 64 -2.37 -7.18 -13.15
C LEU A 64 -2.51 -8.12 -14.36
N GLU A 65 -1.44 -8.79 -14.79
CA GLU A 65 -1.50 -9.77 -15.87
C GLU A 65 -2.52 -10.87 -15.54
N GLY A 66 -3.52 -11.01 -16.38
CA GLY A 66 -4.50 -12.11 -16.33
C GLY A 66 -5.82 -11.84 -15.63
N LEU A 67 -6.03 -10.70 -14.97
CA LEU A 67 -7.31 -10.39 -14.33
C LEU A 67 -8.37 -9.79 -15.29
N ALA A 68 -7.95 -9.24 -16.42
CA ALA A 68 -8.88 -8.53 -17.35
C ALA A 68 -8.78 -8.95 -18.82
N GLY A 69 -7.99 -9.95 -19.20
CA GLY A 69 -7.90 -10.41 -20.62
C GLY A 69 -7.25 -9.41 -21.59
N GLU A 70 -6.97 -8.20 -21.18
CA GLU A 70 -6.18 -7.19 -21.89
C GLU A 70 -4.94 -6.88 -21.04
N ALA A 71 -3.85 -6.39 -21.65
CA ALA A 71 -2.66 -5.97 -20.93
C ALA A 71 -3.08 -4.91 -19.88
N GLY A 72 -3.35 -5.36 -18.66
CA GLY A 72 -3.70 -4.48 -17.54
C GLY A 72 -2.52 -3.57 -17.22
N ASP A 73 -2.78 -2.31 -16.96
CA ASP A 73 -1.73 -1.40 -16.51
C ASP A 73 -1.17 -1.91 -15.17
N ASP A 74 0.16 -2.03 -15.10
CA ASP A 74 0.85 -2.31 -13.85
C ASP A 74 0.40 -1.32 -12.76
N THR A 75 0.23 -1.82 -11.55
CA THR A 75 -0.31 -1.04 -10.45
C THR A 75 0.63 -1.08 -9.24
N LEU A 76 0.78 0.04 -8.55
CA LEU A 76 1.36 0.10 -7.22
C LEU A 76 0.24 0.02 -6.19
N VAL A 77 0.45 -0.78 -5.15
CA VAL A 77 -0.41 -0.79 -3.97
C VAL A 77 0.30 -0.06 -2.85
N VAL A 78 -0.22 1.09 -2.47
CA VAL A 78 0.20 1.82 -1.28
C VAL A 78 -0.63 1.29 -0.11
N SER A 79 0.03 0.73 0.89
CA SER A 79 -0.64 0.15 2.06
C SER A 79 -0.16 0.82 3.34
N ALA A 80 -1.06 1.05 4.28
CA ALA A 80 -0.72 1.58 5.60
C ALA A 80 -1.40 0.75 6.69
N THR A 81 -0.66 0.40 7.75
CA THR A 81 -1.18 -0.37 8.88
C THR A 81 -2.09 0.50 9.74
N LEU A 82 -3.21 -0.07 10.22
CA LEU A 82 -4.10 0.62 11.17
C LEU A 82 -3.58 0.56 12.62
N GLY A 83 -2.53 -0.24 12.87
CA GLY A 83 -1.98 -0.44 14.21
C GLY A 83 -2.87 -1.27 15.14
N CYS A 84 -3.79 -2.05 14.59
CA CYS A 84 -4.66 -2.95 15.34
C CYS A 84 -4.88 -4.26 14.58
N ARG A 85 -5.17 -5.33 15.34
CA ARG A 85 -5.44 -6.67 14.80
C ARG A 85 -6.88 -7.08 15.06
N VAL A 86 -7.47 -7.80 14.08
CA VAL A 86 -8.86 -8.28 14.19
C VAL A 86 -9.11 -9.05 15.49
N GLY A 87 -8.16 -9.90 15.92
CA GLY A 87 -8.28 -10.70 17.14
C GLY A 87 -8.21 -9.89 18.46
N GLU A 88 -7.80 -8.63 18.40
CA GLU A 88 -7.69 -7.71 19.54
C GLU A 88 -8.90 -6.79 19.67
N LEU A 89 -9.76 -6.76 18.64
CA LEU A 89 -10.90 -5.87 18.56
C LEU A 89 -12.19 -6.59 18.92
N ASP A 90 -13.07 -5.92 19.64
CA ASP A 90 -14.44 -6.37 19.82
C ASP A 90 -15.30 -6.05 18.57
N ALA A 91 -16.50 -6.61 18.54
CA ALA A 91 -17.43 -6.41 17.43
C ALA A 91 -17.81 -4.93 17.22
N GLN A 92 -17.86 -4.14 18.28
CA GLN A 92 -18.20 -2.71 18.19
C GLN A 92 -17.07 -1.92 17.53
N ALA A 93 -15.81 -2.18 17.89
CA ALA A 93 -14.64 -1.56 17.30
C ALA A 93 -14.51 -1.93 15.81
N LEU A 94 -14.72 -3.21 15.47
CA LEU A 94 -14.74 -3.65 14.06
C LEU A 94 -15.85 -2.95 13.27
N CYS A 95 -17.06 -2.87 13.79
CA CYS A 95 -18.16 -2.15 13.15
C CYS A 95 -17.83 -0.66 12.98
N ALA A 96 -17.18 -0.03 13.95
CA ALA A 96 -16.76 1.37 13.85
C ALA A 96 -15.78 1.59 12.69
N ILE A 97 -14.76 0.73 12.53
CA ILE A 97 -13.81 0.80 11.43
C ILE A 97 -14.53 0.60 10.09
N PHE A 98 -15.28 -0.50 9.95
CA PHE A 98 -15.91 -0.85 8.67
C PHE A 98 -17.08 0.05 8.27
N ALA A 99 -17.69 0.79 9.22
CA ALA A 99 -18.67 1.82 8.89
C ALA A 99 -18.09 2.94 8.01
N HIS A 100 -16.77 3.17 8.05
CA HIS A 100 -16.08 4.14 7.21
C HIS A 100 -15.71 3.60 5.82
N ALA A 101 -15.73 2.28 5.60
CA ALA A 101 -15.24 1.65 4.37
C ALA A 101 -15.91 2.20 3.09
N PRO A 102 -17.25 2.42 3.01
CA PRO A 102 -17.87 2.98 1.81
C PRO A 102 -17.37 4.40 1.49
N GLY A 103 -17.21 5.24 2.51
CA GLY A 103 -16.69 6.60 2.34
C GLY A 103 -15.22 6.62 1.91
N VAL A 104 -14.40 5.77 2.51
CA VAL A 104 -12.98 5.62 2.18
C VAL A 104 -12.83 5.15 0.73
N LEU A 105 -13.62 4.17 0.29
CA LEU A 105 -13.61 3.70 -1.09
C LEU A 105 -14.07 4.79 -2.07
N ALA A 106 -15.19 5.47 -1.79
CA ALA A 106 -15.78 6.43 -2.70
C ALA A 106 -14.94 7.72 -2.87
N VAL A 107 -14.31 8.19 -1.79
CA VAL A 107 -13.59 9.47 -1.77
C VAL A 107 -12.10 9.31 -2.08
N TYR A 108 -11.50 8.23 -1.57
CA TYR A 108 -10.03 8.05 -1.62
C TYR A 108 -9.58 6.88 -2.49
N SER A 109 -10.52 6.14 -3.10
CA SER A 109 -10.24 4.93 -3.87
C SER A 109 -9.36 3.94 -3.08
N ALA A 110 -9.62 3.83 -1.78
CA ALA A 110 -8.88 2.96 -0.88
C ALA A 110 -9.83 1.92 -0.25
N ALA A 111 -9.28 0.77 0.14
CA ALA A 111 -10.01 -0.34 0.72
C ALA A 111 -9.36 -0.81 2.02
N ILE A 112 -10.17 -1.18 3.00
CA ILE A 112 -9.69 -1.79 4.24
C ILE A 112 -9.51 -3.28 3.99
N GLY A 113 -8.31 -3.79 4.28
CA GLY A 113 -7.96 -5.19 4.18
C GLY A 113 -7.48 -5.76 5.51
N CYS A 114 -7.23 -7.06 5.51
CA CYS A 114 -6.66 -7.78 6.64
C CYS A 114 -5.51 -8.65 6.15
N GLN A 115 -4.37 -8.55 6.80
CA GLN A 115 -3.22 -9.42 6.52
C GLN A 115 -3.42 -10.81 7.13
N PRO A 116 -2.64 -11.84 6.69
CA PRO A 116 -2.76 -13.20 7.22
C PRO A 116 -2.55 -13.32 8.73
N ASP A 117 -1.79 -12.41 9.34
CA ASP A 117 -1.54 -12.35 10.78
C ASP A 117 -2.64 -11.60 11.56
N GLY A 118 -3.69 -11.15 10.86
CA GLY A 118 -4.84 -10.44 11.42
C GLY A 118 -4.66 -8.92 11.50
N GLU A 119 -3.53 -8.35 11.08
CA GLU A 119 -3.34 -6.90 11.08
C GLU A 119 -4.25 -6.23 10.05
N LEU A 120 -4.97 -5.19 10.48
CA LEU A 120 -5.79 -4.38 9.58
C LEU A 120 -4.92 -3.36 8.83
N VAL A 121 -5.19 -3.26 7.54
CA VAL A 121 -4.44 -2.38 6.63
C VAL A 121 -5.39 -1.62 5.73
N LEU A 122 -4.99 -0.42 5.35
CA LEU A 122 -5.63 0.36 4.30
C LEU A 122 -4.81 0.23 3.01
N HIS A 123 -5.45 -0.13 1.91
CA HIS A 123 -4.83 -0.26 0.60
C HIS A 123 -5.37 0.77 -0.37
N ARG A 124 -4.47 1.39 -1.13
CA ARG A 124 -4.79 2.27 -2.23
C ARG A 124 -4.06 1.81 -3.49
N MET A 125 -4.77 1.71 -4.60
CA MET A 125 -4.20 1.33 -5.89
C MET A 125 -3.84 2.59 -6.69
N VAL A 126 -2.60 2.62 -7.21
CA VAL A 126 -2.07 3.72 -8.03
C VAL A 126 -1.54 3.13 -9.33
N PRO A 127 -2.13 3.45 -10.51
CA PRO A 127 -1.59 3.00 -11.78
C PRO A 127 -0.15 3.48 -11.97
N VAL A 128 0.76 2.60 -12.40
CA VAL A 128 2.20 2.93 -12.56
C VAL A 128 2.41 4.08 -13.56
N ARG A 129 1.56 4.19 -14.58
CA ARG A 129 1.59 5.27 -15.56
C ARG A 129 1.35 6.65 -14.94
N ASP A 130 0.56 6.72 -13.85
CA ASP A 130 0.18 7.94 -13.16
C ASP A 130 1.08 8.22 -11.95
N ALA A 131 1.99 7.27 -11.63
CA ALA A 131 2.88 7.37 -10.49
C ALA A 131 4.06 8.30 -10.79
N ALA A 132 3.91 9.57 -10.40
CA ALA A 132 5.01 10.53 -10.27
C ALA A 132 5.45 10.60 -8.79
N VAL A 133 6.66 11.11 -8.55
CA VAL A 133 7.24 11.21 -7.20
C VAL A 133 6.31 11.96 -6.23
N ASP A 134 5.83 13.13 -6.64
CA ASP A 134 4.99 13.98 -5.79
C ASP A 134 3.60 13.36 -5.55
N THR A 135 3.01 12.72 -6.57
CA THR A 135 1.72 12.03 -6.41
C THR A 135 1.85 10.81 -5.51
N LEU A 136 2.93 10.02 -5.66
CA LEU A 136 3.17 8.87 -4.79
C LEU A 136 3.44 9.31 -3.34
N ALA A 137 4.23 10.36 -3.13
CA ALA A 137 4.46 10.93 -1.80
C ALA A 137 3.14 11.39 -1.15
N GLN A 138 2.28 12.06 -1.91
CA GLN A 138 0.96 12.47 -1.45
C GLN A 138 0.07 11.26 -1.14
N ASP A 139 0.08 10.22 -1.99
CA ASP A 139 -0.69 9.00 -1.77
C ASP A 139 -0.23 8.25 -0.51
N MET A 140 1.09 8.15 -0.27
CA MET A 140 1.66 7.58 0.95
C MET A 140 1.21 8.36 2.18
N PHE A 141 1.31 9.69 2.14
CA PHE A 141 0.90 10.55 3.24
C PHE A 141 -0.61 10.45 3.53
N VAL A 142 -1.46 10.56 2.51
CA VAL A 142 -2.93 10.46 2.67
C VAL A 142 -3.33 9.08 3.19
N THR A 143 -2.74 8.01 2.67
CA THR A 143 -3.02 6.65 3.12
C THR A 143 -2.63 6.46 4.59
N GLN A 144 -1.48 7.01 5.01
CA GLN A 144 -1.03 7.02 6.40
C GLN A 144 -2.01 7.77 7.31
N GLN A 145 -2.44 8.98 6.91
CA GLN A 145 -3.38 9.78 7.71
C GLN A 145 -4.73 9.07 7.88
N LEU A 146 -5.26 8.49 6.82
CA LEU A 146 -6.51 7.72 6.86
C LEU A 146 -6.39 6.47 7.73
N ALA A 147 -5.27 5.73 7.62
CA ALA A 147 -5.03 4.55 8.45
C ALA A 147 -4.95 4.92 9.94
N ALA A 148 -4.28 6.01 10.29
CA ALA A 148 -4.21 6.51 11.67
C ALA A 148 -5.60 6.89 12.20
N LEU A 149 -6.42 7.61 11.41
CA LEU A 149 -7.78 7.97 11.79
C LEU A 149 -8.68 6.75 12.01
N LEU A 150 -8.56 5.73 11.16
CA LEU A 150 -9.32 4.48 11.28
C LEU A 150 -8.86 3.68 12.50
N GLY A 151 -7.55 3.62 12.76
CA GLY A 151 -6.98 2.97 13.94
C GLY A 151 -7.44 3.64 15.23
N ASP A 152 -7.49 4.98 15.24
CA ASP A 152 -8.04 5.76 16.36
C ASP A 152 -9.52 5.46 16.64
N ALA A 153 -10.32 5.23 15.59
CA ALA A 153 -11.73 4.86 15.71
C ALA A 153 -11.92 3.49 16.35
N ALA A 154 -10.92 2.60 16.23
CA ALA A 154 -10.92 1.28 16.88
C ALA A 154 -10.63 1.34 18.37
N THR A 155 -10.01 2.43 18.85
CA THR A 155 -9.60 2.53 20.25
C THR A 155 -10.80 2.89 21.14
N PRO A 156 -11.18 2.05 22.13
CA PRO A 156 -12.28 2.37 23.02
C PRO A 156 -12.04 3.69 23.74
N VAL A 157 -13.09 4.51 23.84
CA VAL A 157 -13.05 5.84 24.52
C VAL A 157 -12.50 5.78 25.95
N ARG A 158 -12.55 4.59 26.61
CA ARG A 158 -12.04 4.38 27.96
C ARG A 158 -10.52 4.40 28.10
N ALA A 159 -9.78 4.24 27.02
CA ALA A 159 -8.31 4.26 27.08
C ALA A 159 -7.72 5.69 26.94
N ARG A 160 -8.57 6.70 26.77
CA ARG A 160 -8.17 8.12 26.61
C ARG A 160 -8.26 8.97 27.90
N GLN A 161 -8.45 8.32 29.08
CA GLN A 161 -8.50 9.04 30.38
C GLN A 161 -7.23 8.82 31.17
#